data_2f3b789abeeab5142af1140d0c90a7c1
#
_entry.id   2f3b789abeeab5142af1140d0c90a7c1
#
_cell.length_a   1.000
_cell.length_b   1.000
_cell.length_c   1.000
_cell.angle_alpha   90.00
_cell.angle_beta   90.00
_cell.angle_gamma   90.00
#
_symmetry.space_group_name_H-M   'P 1'
#
loop_
_entity.id
_entity.type
_entity.pdbx_description
1 polymer ?
#
loop_
_entity_poly.entity_id
_entity_poly.type
_entity_poly.pdbx_seq_one_letter_code
_entity_poly.pdbx_strand_id
1 'polypeptide(L)'
;MKEILKNLDIDTIIPHGGGIESAAAVAWAKRLELNPLIVSIAMGDVPKINHTIEAVEKQAKHFNVPVHIERNTMPMTKLDVPTGDFFLDMCTRLVLGNPQWHIKYVVFGTNSEDSMNQRMTLRNFQRILAGRWGLQYDLHGMQFGLFKKIPQIVFPFEYLTKSEIIGIMATHDREVLKIVWTCTNPINGKPCRQCHKCIEYAAAKNTARRAKKKIQEGEIYGHGLQDM
;
A
#
# COMPACT_ATOMS: atom_id res chain seq x y z
N MET A 1 19.79 -3.67 -8.76
CA MET A 1 18.35 -3.66 -8.37
C MET A 1 17.40 -3.66 -9.57
N LYS A 2 17.57 -2.80 -10.59
CA LYS A 2 16.72 -2.80 -11.79
C LYS A 2 16.72 -4.12 -12.59
N GLU A 3 17.84 -4.85 -12.64
CA GLU A 3 17.93 -6.14 -13.35
C GLU A 3 17.21 -7.28 -12.62
N ILE A 4 17.24 -7.27 -11.28
CA ILE A 4 16.57 -8.32 -10.48
C ILE A 4 15.05 -8.26 -10.66
N LEU A 5 14.46 -7.06 -10.71
CA LEU A 5 13.03 -6.89 -10.87
C LEU A 5 12.53 -7.33 -12.26
N LYS A 6 13.35 -7.29 -13.29
CA LYS A 6 12.93 -7.64 -14.66
C LYS A 6 12.53 -9.11 -14.84
N ASN A 7 13.09 -9.99 -14.01
CA ASN A 7 12.88 -11.44 -14.11
C ASN A 7 11.78 -11.95 -13.15
N LEU A 8 11.10 -11.04 -12.44
CA LEU A 8 10.04 -11.40 -11.52
C LEU A 8 8.69 -11.42 -12.25
N ASP A 9 7.89 -12.43 -11.94
CA ASP A 9 6.48 -12.49 -12.32
C ASP A 9 5.66 -11.67 -11.32
N ILE A 10 5.44 -10.39 -11.63
CA ILE A 10 4.68 -9.46 -10.79
C ILE A 10 3.29 -9.27 -11.40
N ASP A 11 2.26 -9.50 -10.61
CA ASP A 11 0.86 -9.29 -11.02
C ASP A 11 0.13 -8.23 -10.19
N THR A 12 0.73 -7.80 -9.07
CA THR A 12 0.11 -6.87 -8.12
C THR A 12 1.12 -5.82 -7.64
N ILE A 13 0.72 -4.56 -7.61
CA ILE A 13 1.50 -3.46 -7.03
C ILE A 13 0.83 -2.99 -5.75
N ILE A 14 1.60 -2.82 -4.67
CA ILE A 14 1.12 -2.35 -3.38
C ILE A 14 1.89 -1.10 -2.94
N PRO A 15 1.29 0.10 -3.06
CA PRO A 15 1.82 1.31 -2.45
C PRO A 15 1.95 1.16 -0.93
N HIS A 16 3.13 1.47 -0.36
CA HIS A 16 3.45 1.10 1.00
C HIS A 16 4.16 2.22 1.77
N GLY A 17 3.54 2.66 2.85
CA GLY A 17 4.06 3.70 3.74
C GLY A 17 4.64 3.18 5.07
N GLY A 18 4.91 1.88 5.21
CA GLY A 18 5.40 1.26 6.45
C GLY A 18 4.30 1.03 7.52
N GLY A 19 3.07 1.48 7.28
CA GLY A 19 1.93 1.36 8.19
C GLY A 19 1.29 -0.03 8.20
N ILE A 20 0.34 -0.20 9.14
CA ILE A 20 -0.36 -1.49 9.31
C ILE A 20 -1.31 -1.80 8.16
N GLU A 21 -1.95 -0.80 7.59
CA GLU A 21 -2.92 -0.96 6.52
C GLU A 21 -2.26 -1.50 5.24
N SER A 22 -1.11 -0.94 4.89
CA SER A 22 -0.35 -1.41 3.73
C SER A 22 0.31 -2.76 3.99
N ALA A 23 0.74 -3.06 5.22
CA ALA A 23 1.23 -4.39 5.60
C ALA A 23 0.11 -5.44 5.48
N ALA A 24 -1.11 -5.11 5.93
CA ALA A 24 -2.27 -5.97 5.77
C ALA A 24 -2.62 -6.21 4.29
N ALA A 25 -2.45 -5.20 3.42
CA ALA A 25 -2.64 -5.36 1.98
C ALA A 25 -1.67 -6.37 1.36
N VAL A 26 -0.41 -6.39 1.84
CA VAL A 26 0.57 -7.41 1.41
C VAL A 26 0.15 -8.81 1.89
N ALA A 27 -0.24 -8.95 3.16
CA ALA A 27 -0.72 -10.22 3.71
C ALA A 27 -1.95 -10.73 2.95
N TRP A 28 -2.89 -9.83 2.64
CA TRP A 28 -4.08 -10.14 1.84
C TRP A 28 -3.71 -10.63 0.43
N ALA A 29 -2.84 -9.93 -0.29
CA ALA A 29 -2.41 -10.33 -1.62
C ALA A 29 -1.71 -11.71 -1.60
N LYS A 30 -0.84 -11.95 -0.62
CA LYS A 30 -0.16 -13.25 -0.44
C LYS A 30 -1.15 -14.39 -0.17
N ARG A 31 -2.20 -14.13 0.60
CA ARG A 31 -3.24 -15.13 0.89
C ARG A 31 -4.04 -15.51 -0.36
N LEU A 32 -4.19 -14.59 -1.30
CA LEU A 32 -4.80 -14.83 -2.62
C LEU A 32 -3.82 -15.38 -3.65
N GLU A 33 -2.63 -15.80 -3.22
CA GLU A 33 -1.58 -16.34 -4.09
C GLU A 33 -1.13 -15.39 -5.20
N LEU A 34 -1.32 -14.07 -4.98
CA LEU A 34 -0.84 -13.04 -5.87
C LEU A 34 0.68 -12.84 -5.71
N ASN A 35 1.32 -12.30 -6.73
CA ASN A 35 2.74 -11.99 -6.76
C ASN A 35 2.97 -10.47 -6.58
N PRO A 36 2.91 -9.95 -5.33
CA PRO A 36 2.97 -8.52 -5.08
C PRO A 36 4.39 -7.97 -5.16
N LEU A 37 4.50 -6.74 -5.69
CA LEU A 37 5.63 -5.85 -5.52
C LEU A 37 5.23 -4.73 -4.55
N ILE A 38 5.96 -4.59 -3.46
CA ILE A 38 5.85 -3.42 -2.58
C ILE A 38 6.54 -2.24 -3.27
N VAL A 39 5.84 -1.09 -3.33
CA VAL A 39 6.42 0.15 -3.82
C VAL A 39 6.33 1.24 -2.74
N SER A 40 7.43 1.93 -2.50
CA SER A 40 7.52 2.99 -1.50
C SER A 40 8.25 4.20 -2.03
N ILE A 41 7.92 5.39 -1.52
CA ILE A 41 8.57 6.64 -1.89
C ILE A 41 9.30 7.20 -0.68
N ALA A 42 10.62 7.35 -0.81
CA ALA A 42 11.46 8.01 0.17
C ALA A 42 11.57 9.51 -0.19
N MET A 43 10.89 10.35 0.57
CA MET A 43 10.93 11.81 0.43
C MET A 43 12.02 12.40 1.33
N GLY A 44 13.01 13.06 0.76
CA GLY A 44 14.28 13.42 1.42
C GLY A 44 14.22 14.38 2.60
N ASP A 45 13.12 15.13 2.77
CA ASP A 45 12.97 16.16 3.81
C ASP A 45 12.08 15.74 5.00
N VAL A 46 11.62 14.49 5.01
CA VAL A 46 10.71 14.00 6.06
C VAL A 46 11.48 13.26 7.15
N PRO A 47 11.51 13.73 8.41
CA PRO A 47 12.31 13.12 9.50
C PRO A 47 12.03 11.65 9.73
N LYS A 48 10.79 11.21 9.43
CA LYS A 48 10.36 9.82 9.57
C LYS A 48 10.86 8.88 8.45
N ILE A 49 11.45 9.44 7.36
CA ILE A 49 11.61 8.67 6.12
C ILE A 49 12.48 7.44 6.28
N ASN A 50 13.59 7.56 6.99
CA ASN A 50 14.51 6.43 7.21
C ASN A 50 13.83 5.29 7.96
N HIS A 51 13.05 5.62 9.00
CA HIS A 51 12.30 4.62 9.77
C HIS A 51 11.15 4.00 8.97
N THR A 52 10.52 4.81 8.11
CA THR A 52 9.49 4.31 7.18
C THR A 52 10.10 3.29 6.21
N ILE A 53 11.23 3.64 5.58
CA ILE A 53 11.90 2.75 4.63
C ILE A 53 12.41 1.48 5.33
N GLU A 54 13.01 1.60 6.51
CA GLU A 54 13.44 0.45 7.30
C GLU A 54 12.26 -0.48 7.65
N ALA A 55 11.11 0.07 8.01
CA ALA A 55 9.91 -0.72 8.25
C ALA A 55 9.41 -1.42 6.99
N VAL A 56 9.39 -0.71 5.84
CA VAL A 56 9.01 -1.27 4.54
C VAL A 56 9.93 -2.44 4.15
N GLU A 57 11.24 -2.28 4.28
CA GLU A 57 12.21 -3.32 3.97
C GLU A 57 12.06 -4.54 4.89
N LYS A 58 11.85 -4.31 6.20
CA LYS A 58 11.57 -5.39 7.16
C LYS A 58 10.29 -6.15 6.82
N GLN A 59 9.25 -5.44 6.43
CA GLN A 59 7.98 -6.05 6.03
C GLN A 59 8.12 -6.82 4.70
N ALA A 60 8.82 -6.27 3.70
CA ALA A 60 9.11 -6.95 2.46
C ALA A 60 9.87 -8.27 2.70
N LYS A 61 10.87 -8.25 3.57
CA LYS A 61 11.60 -9.45 3.99
C LYS A 61 10.70 -10.45 4.73
N HIS A 62 9.85 -9.97 5.64
CA HIS A 62 8.92 -10.80 6.42
C HIS A 62 7.94 -11.54 5.52
N PHE A 63 7.36 -10.86 4.54
CA PHE A 63 6.42 -11.45 3.60
C PHE A 63 7.10 -12.19 2.43
N ASN A 64 8.42 -12.13 2.34
CA ASN A 64 9.20 -12.64 1.21
C ASN A 64 8.67 -12.10 -0.14
N VAL A 65 8.59 -10.79 -0.26
CA VAL A 65 8.13 -10.09 -1.47
C VAL A 65 9.17 -9.07 -1.92
N PRO A 66 9.28 -8.81 -3.23
CA PRO A 66 10.17 -7.79 -3.75
C PRO A 66 9.71 -6.38 -3.33
N VAL A 67 10.67 -5.47 -3.23
CA VAL A 67 10.42 -4.07 -2.88
C VAL A 67 11.12 -3.13 -3.85
N HIS A 68 10.39 -2.11 -4.30
CA HIS A 68 10.94 -0.97 -5.03
C HIS A 68 10.79 0.29 -4.18
N ILE A 69 11.92 0.95 -3.90
CA ILE A 69 11.96 2.21 -3.16
C ILE A 69 12.44 3.30 -4.11
N GLU A 70 11.55 4.21 -4.44
CA GLU A 70 11.90 5.40 -5.21
C GLU A 70 12.35 6.51 -4.26
N ARG A 71 13.57 7.00 -4.48
CA ARG A 71 14.11 8.12 -3.71
C ARG A 71 13.81 9.41 -4.45
N ASN A 72 12.99 10.26 -3.85
CA ASN A 72 12.69 11.58 -4.36
C ASN A 72 13.45 12.63 -3.51
N THR A 73 14.27 13.45 -4.17
CA THR A 73 15.00 14.52 -3.53
C THR A 73 14.19 15.81 -3.41
N MET A 74 13.03 15.90 -4.05
CA MET A 74 12.15 17.06 -3.92
C MET A 74 11.51 17.12 -2.53
N PRO A 75 11.58 18.27 -1.84
CA PRO A 75 10.91 18.47 -0.57
C PRO A 75 9.38 18.38 -0.72
N MET A 76 8.71 17.55 0.10
CA MET A 76 7.24 17.49 0.12
C MET A 76 6.58 18.82 0.45
N THR A 77 7.24 19.64 1.25
CA THR A 77 6.76 20.98 1.64
C THR A 77 6.61 21.96 0.47
N LYS A 78 7.21 21.64 -0.69
CA LYS A 78 7.15 22.44 -1.92
C LYS A 78 6.18 21.87 -2.96
N LEU A 79 5.52 20.76 -2.65
CA LEU A 79 4.67 20.05 -3.61
C LEU A 79 3.22 20.19 -3.16
N ASP A 80 2.46 21.02 -3.87
CA ASP A 80 0.98 21.11 -3.77
C ASP A 80 0.28 19.90 -4.40
N VAL A 81 0.97 18.75 -4.48
CA VAL A 81 0.44 17.54 -5.12
C VAL A 81 0.11 16.50 -4.05
N PRO A 82 -1.11 15.93 -4.05
CA PRO A 82 -1.49 14.87 -3.14
C PRO A 82 -0.54 13.67 -3.22
N THR A 83 -0.19 13.09 -2.08
CA THR A 83 0.73 11.93 -2.00
C THR A 83 0.28 10.77 -2.88
N GLY A 84 -1.04 10.62 -3.07
CA GLY A 84 -1.63 9.61 -3.95
C GLY A 84 -1.21 9.75 -5.41
N ASP A 85 -1.04 10.99 -5.92
CA ASP A 85 -0.64 11.24 -7.31
C ASP A 85 0.79 10.75 -7.58
N PHE A 86 1.68 10.89 -6.59
CA PHE A 86 3.04 10.34 -6.69
C PHE A 86 3.05 8.82 -6.78
N PHE A 87 2.26 8.16 -5.94
CA PHE A 87 2.16 6.70 -6.00
C PHE A 87 1.60 6.24 -7.34
N LEU A 88 0.62 6.96 -7.87
CA LEU A 88 0.03 6.66 -9.17
C LEU A 88 1.05 6.82 -10.30
N ASP A 89 1.77 7.94 -10.32
CA ASP A 89 2.81 8.20 -11.32
C ASP A 89 3.92 7.15 -11.24
N MET A 90 4.37 6.81 -10.04
CA MET A 90 5.34 5.76 -9.82
C MET A 90 4.83 4.39 -10.31
N CYS A 91 3.60 4.01 -9.96
CA CYS A 91 3.00 2.77 -10.42
C CYS A 91 2.93 2.74 -11.96
N THR A 92 2.49 3.85 -12.57
CA THR A 92 2.42 3.98 -14.04
C THR A 92 3.79 3.79 -14.67
N ARG A 93 4.83 4.47 -14.16
CA ARG A 93 6.21 4.33 -14.68
C ARG A 93 6.78 2.93 -14.52
N LEU A 94 6.48 2.27 -13.41
CA LEU A 94 6.92 0.89 -13.16
C LEU A 94 6.27 -0.08 -14.13
N VAL A 95 4.97 0.05 -14.36
CA VAL A 95 4.23 -0.80 -15.31
C VAL A 95 4.74 -0.58 -16.73
N LEU A 96 4.86 0.68 -17.17
CA LEU A 96 5.36 1.02 -18.50
C LEU A 96 6.81 0.59 -18.74
N GLY A 97 7.64 0.68 -17.71
CA GLY A 97 9.05 0.30 -17.76
C GLY A 97 9.32 -1.21 -17.68
N ASN A 98 8.29 -2.01 -17.39
CA ASN A 98 8.38 -3.45 -17.22
C ASN A 98 7.23 -4.17 -17.93
N PRO A 99 7.21 -4.13 -19.27
CA PRO A 99 6.09 -4.67 -20.05
C PRO A 99 5.89 -6.19 -19.93
N GLN A 100 6.89 -6.90 -19.41
CA GLN A 100 6.83 -8.32 -19.10
C GLN A 100 5.98 -8.64 -17.86
N TRP A 101 5.69 -7.65 -17.00
CA TRP A 101 4.81 -7.84 -15.86
C TRP A 101 3.36 -7.88 -16.31
N HIS A 102 2.61 -8.81 -15.79
CA HIS A 102 1.18 -8.94 -16.06
C HIS A 102 0.36 -8.34 -14.92
N ILE A 103 0.54 -7.03 -14.66
CA ILE A 103 -0.11 -6.36 -13.53
C ILE A 103 -1.64 -6.42 -13.68
N LYS A 104 -2.28 -7.09 -12.73
CA LYS A 104 -3.74 -7.23 -12.62
C LYS A 104 -4.31 -6.21 -11.65
N TYR A 105 -3.58 -5.94 -10.54
CA TYR A 105 -4.08 -5.16 -9.42
C TYR A 105 -3.10 -4.09 -8.95
N VAL A 106 -3.65 -2.94 -8.53
CA VAL A 106 -2.97 -1.97 -7.67
C VAL A 106 -3.77 -1.90 -6.36
N VAL A 107 -3.19 -2.37 -5.26
CA VAL A 107 -3.89 -2.57 -3.99
C VAL A 107 -3.52 -1.49 -2.99
N PHE A 108 -4.49 -0.71 -2.54
CA PHE A 108 -4.30 0.31 -1.51
C PHE A 108 -4.84 -0.16 -0.16
N GLY A 109 -4.05 -0.02 0.89
CA GLY A 109 -4.44 -0.32 2.27
C GLY A 109 -5.27 0.79 2.91
N THR A 110 -6.26 1.34 2.22
CA THR A 110 -7.19 2.32 2.79
C THR A 110 -8.18 1.66 3.73
N ASN A 111 -8.63 2.39 4.76
CA ASN A 111 -9.57 1.94 5.75
C ASN A 111 -10.77 2.90 5.89
N SER A 112 -11.78 2.55 6.68
CA SER A 112 -13.00 3.35 6.86
C SER A 112 -12.77 4.68 7.57
N GLU A 113 -11.68 4.81 8.31
CA GLU A 113 -11.32 6.02 9.07
C GLU A 113 -10.48 7.01 8.24
N ASP A 114 -10.03 6.61 7.04
CA ASP A 114 -9.40 7.52 6.10
C ASP A 114 -10.39 8.56 5.59
N SER A 115 -9.92 9.79 5.34
CA SER A 115 -10.79 10.88 4.92
C SER A 115 -11.56 10.53 3.64
N MET A 116 -12.81 11.00 3.56
CA MET A 116 -13.64 10.81 2.36
C MET A 116 -12.94 11.36 1.11
N ASN A 117 -12.26 12.49 1.22
CA ASN A 117 -11.52 13.08 0.11
C ASN A 117 -10.41 12.15 -0.38
N GLN A 118 -9.66 11.53 0.53
CA GLN A 118 -8.62 10.56 0.17
C GLN A 118 -9.22 9.34 -0.53
N ARG A 119 -10.30 8.78 -0.01
CA ARG A 119 -10.98 7.63 -0.63
C ARG A 119 -11.56 7.97 -2.00
N MET A 120 -12.20 9.14 -2.14
CA MET A 120 -12.73 9.61 -3.43
C MET A 120 -11.62 9.89 -4.44
N THR A 121 -10.50 10.49 -4.01
CA THR A 121 -9.34 10.71 -4.85
C THR A 121 -8.81 9.39 -5.40
N LEU A 122 -8.64 8.38 -4.56
CA LEU A 122 -8.17 7.05 -4.99
C LEU A 122 -9.16 6.36 -5.94
N ARG A 123 -10.48 6.49 -5.72
CA ARG A 123 -11.48 5.98 -6.67
C ARG A 123 -11.48 6.73 -8.00
N ASN A 124 -11.25 8.03 -7.98
CA ASN A 124 -11.08 8.82 -9.22
C ASN A 124 -9.81 8.42 -9.97
N PHE A 125 -8.78 7.94 -9.28
CA PHE A 125 -7.57 7.43 -9.93
C PHE A 125 -7.85 6.26 -10.87
N GLN A 126 -8.76 5.38 -10.54
CA GLN A 126 -9.11 4.30 -11.46
C GLN A 126 -9.60 4.85 -12.80
N ARG A 127 -10.39 5.94 -12.78
CA ARG A 127 -10.86 6.63 -14.00
C ARG A 127 -9.70 7.32 -14.75
N ILE A 128 -8.79 7.95 -14.00
CA ILE A 128 -7.62 8.64 -14.57
C ILE A 128 -6.65 7.61 -15.16
N LEU A 129 -6.40 6.50 -14.47
CA LEU A 129 -5.59 5.41 -15.01
C LEU A 129 -6.22 4.81 -16.26
N ALA A 130 -7.51 4.51 -16.21
CA ALA A 130 -8.24 4.00 -17.36
C ALA A 130 -8.15 4.98 -18.54
N GLY A 131 -8.33 6.29 -18.30
CA GLY A 131 -8.20 7.31 -19.32
C GLY A 131 -6.77 7.46 -19.85
N ARG A 132 -5.76 7.50 -18.98
CA ARG A 132 -4.35 7.62 -19.41
C ARG A 132 -3.85 6.37 -20.12
N TRP A 133 -4.22 5.20 -19.67
CA TRP A 133 -3.78 3.95 -20.27
C TRP A 133 -4.62 3.61 -21.51
N GLY A 134 -5.90 3.96 -21.52
CA GLY A 134 -6.76 3.87 -22.70
C GLY A 134 -6.28 4.80 -23.81
N LEU A 135 -5.96 6.08 -23.51
CA LEU A 135 -5.39 7.01 -24.48
C LEU A 135 -4.03 6.54 -25.02
N GLN A 136 -3.17 5.97 -24.18
CA GLN A 136 -1.91 5.40 -24.67
C GLN A 136 -2.13 4.13 -25.49
N TYR A 137 -3.14 3.35 -25.15
CA TYR A 137 -3.55 2.21 -25.96
C TYR A 137 -4.07 2.66 -27.32
N ASP A 138 -4.91 3.68 -27.36
CA ASP A 138 -5.47 4.22 -28.62
C ASP A 138 -4.42 4.94 -29.49
N LEU A 139 -3.50 5.69 -28.86
CA LEU A 139 -2.44 6.41 -29.59
C LEU A 139 -1.26 5.52 -30.02
N HIS A 140 -1.01 4.43 -29.29
CA HIS A 140 0.14 3.54 -29.52
C HIS A 140 -0.26 2.08 -29.62
N GLY A 141 -1.54 1.77 -29.54
CA GLY A 141 -2.09 0.45 -29.26
C GLY A 141 -1.81 -0.60 -30.31
N MET A 142 -1.60 -0.20 -31.54
CA MET A 142 -1.24 -1.15 -32.59
C MET A 142 0.25 -1.52 -32.61
N GLN A 143 1.10 -0.66 -32.05
CA GLN A 143 2.56 -0.89 -32.12
C GLN A 143 3.15 -1.59 -30.91
N PHE A 144 2.53 -1.50 -29.73
CA PHE A 144 3.19 -1.95 -28.51
C PHE A 144 2.58 -3.17 -27.85
N GLY A 145 1.35 -3.53 -28.10
CA GLY A 145 0.73 -4.75 -27.55
C GLY A 145 0.76 -4.85 -26.01
N LEU A 146 1.14 -3.73 -25.34
CA LEU A 146 1.66 -3.69 -23.99
C LEU A 146 0.58 -3.82 -22.92
N PHE A 147 -0.66 -3.46 -23.23
CA PHE A 147 -1.72 -3.44 -22.22
C PHE A 147 -2.97 -4.18 -22.68
N LYS A 148 -2.96 -5.48 -22.47
CA LYS A 148 -4.17 -6.30 -22.69
C LYS A 148 -5.28 -6.01 -21.68
N LYS A 149 -4.94 -5.46 -20.50
CA LYS A 149 -5.90 -5.07 -19.45
C LYS A 149 -5.35 -3.92 -18.61
N ILE A 150 -6.21 -2.94 -18.29
CA ILE A 150 -5.93 -1.89 -17.31
C ILE A 150 -5.98 -2.54 -15.92
N PRO A 151 -4.95 -2.37 -15.06
CA PRO A 151 -4.99 -2.89 -13.71
C PRO A 151 -6.18 -2.35 -12.92
N GLN A 152 -6.80 -3.21 -12.15
CA GLN A 152 -7.87 -2.83 -11.25
C GLN A 152 -7.30 -2.25 -9.96
N ILE A 153 -7.85 -1.12 -9.49
CA ILE A 153 -7.53 -0.60 -8.17
C ILE A 153 -8.44 -1.28 -7.15
N VAL A 154 -7.83 -1.85 -6.11
CA VAL A 154 -8.52 -2.64 -5.08
C VAL A 154 -8.29 -2.02 -3.70
N PHE A 155 -9.35 -1.97 -2.89
CA PHE A 155 -9.37 -1.44 -1.53
C PHE A 155 -9.90 -2.51 -0.57
N PRO A 156 -9.09 -3.50 -0.16
CA PRO A 156 -9.58 -4.66 0.57
C PRO A 156 -10.13 -4.33 1.97
N PHE A 157 -9.79 -3.17 2.52
CA PHE A 157 -10.13 -2.78 3.89
C PHE A 157 -10.93 -1.49 3.99
N GLU A 158 -11.53 -1.00 2.90
CA GLU A 158 -12.20 0.30 2.88
C GLU A 158 -13.38 0.43 3.87
N TYR A 159 -13.93 -0.69 4.31
CA TYR A 159 -15.03 -0.75 5.29
C TYR A 159 -14.57 -1.12 6.70
N LEU A 160 -13.31 -1.46 6.90
CA LEU A 160 -12.75 -1.83 8.18
C LEU A 160 -12.10 -0.64 8.88
N THR A 161 -12.24 -0.58 10.19
CA THR A 161 -11.49 0.35 11.03
C THR A 161 -10.04 -0.13 11.19
N LYS A 162 -9.14 0.77 11.55
CA LYS A 162 -7.76 0.42 11.87
C LYS A 162 -7.64 -0.63 12.98
N SER A 163 -8.54 -0.57 13.97
CA SER A 163 -8.56 -1.54 15.07
C SER A 163 -8.94 -2.95 14.60
N GLU A 164 -9.86 -3.06 13.64
CA GLU A 164 -10.23 -4.33 13.02
C GLU A 164 -9.08 -4.90 12.18
N ILE A 165 -8.41 -4.07 11.40
CA ILE A 165 -7.22 -4.47 10.63
C ILE A 165 -6.11 -4.98 11.58
N ILE A 166 -5.84 -4.27 12.69
CA ILE A 166 -4.89 -4.74 13.72
C ILE A 166 -5.34 -6.08 14.31
N GLY A 167 -6.64 -6.24 14.57
CA GLY A 167 -7.21 -7.49 15.07
C GLY A 167 -6.99 -8.66 14.11
N ILE A 168 -7.23 -8.47 12.82
CA ILE A 168 -6.97 -9.43 11.75
C ILE A 168 -5.49 -9.81 11.74
N MET A 169 -4.60 -8.82 11.70
CA MET A 169 -3.14 -9.07 11.69
C MET A 169 -2.67 -9.74 12.98
N ALA A 170 -3.23 -9.39 14.15
CA ALA A 170 -2.90 -10.06 15.41
C ALA A 170 -3.32 -11.54 15.44
N THR A 171 -4.28 -11.93 14.61
CA THR A 171 -4.76 -13.31 14.50
C THR A 171 -3.95 -14.11 13.49
N HIS A 172 -3.65 -13.51 12.34
CA HIS A 172 -3.05 -14.23 11.20
C HIS A 172 -1.53 -14.03 11.09
N ASP A 173 -1.02 -12.87 11.51
CA ASP A 173 0.41 -12.54 11.42
C ASP A 173 0.80 -11.51 12.49
N ARG A 174 0.92 -11.98 13.72
CA ARG A 174 1.25 -11.12 14.86
C ARG A 174 2.65 -10.46 14.75
N GLU A 175 3.58 -11.09 14.06
CA GLU A 175 4.96 -10.60 13.98
C GLU A 175 5.04 -9.30 13.19
N VAL A 176 4.18 -9.10 12.20
CA VAL A 176 4.14 -7.86 11.42
C VAL A 176 3.85 -6.65 12.31
N LEU A 177 3.09 -6.81 13.38
CA LEU A 177 2.77 -5.72 14.33
C LEU A 177 4.00 -5.18 15.06
N LYS A 178 5.11 -5.92 15.09
CA LYS A 178 6.38 -5.49 15.70
C LYS A 178 7.23 -4.65 14.77
N ILE A 179 6.99 -4.74 13.45
CA ILE A 179 7.78 -4.09 12.41
C ILE A 179 7.04 -2.95 11.69
N VAL A 180 5.81 -2.66 12.11
CA VAL A 180 5.02 -1.52 11.63
C VAL A 180 5.59 -0.20 12.15
N TRP A 181 5.65 0.82 11.29
CA TRP A 181 6.03 2.17 11.65
C TRP A 181 4.94 3.18 11.31
N THR A 182 4.45 3.91 12.31
CA THR A 182 3.38 4.91 12.14
C THR A 182 3.77 6.32 12.56
N CYS A 183 4.85 6.46 13.34
CA CYS A 183 5.25 7.75 13.91
C CYS A 183 5.69 8.74 12.84
N THR A 184 5.15 9.97 12.90
CA THR A 184 5.52 11.05 11.99
C THR A 184 6.68 11.90 12.52
N ASN A 185 6.88 11.94 13.85
CA ASN A 185 7.88 12.77 14.50
C ASN A 185 8.70 11.93 15.50
N PRO A 186 9.61 11.07 15.01
CA PRO A 186 10.42 10.23 15.88
C PRO A 186 11.34 11.06 16.78
N ILE A 187 11.56 10.58 18.01
CA ILE A 187 12.49 11.17 18.97
C ILE A 187 13.56 10.12 19.28
N ASN A 188 14.81 10.46 19.02
CA ASN A 188 15.96 9.56 19.23
C ASN A 188 15.75 8.16 18.60
N GLY A 189 15.23 8.12 17.39
CA GLY A 189 14.98 6.87 16.65
C GLY A 189 13.81 6.02 17.18
N LYS A 190 13.00 6.55 18.10
CA LYS A 190 11.83 5.85 18.68
C LYS A 190 10.54 6.59 18.37
N PRO A 191 9.39 5.90 18.32
CA PRO A 191 8.09 6.56 18.20
C PRO A 191 7.87 7.58 19.31
N CYS A 192 7.49 8.82 18.96
CA CYS A 192 7.31 9.92 19.93
C CYS A 192 6.15 9.72 20.89
N ARG A 193 5.18 8.84 20.60
CA ARG A 193 3.96 8.53 21.37
C ARG A 193 3.00 9.70 21.58
N GLN A 194 3.26 10.87 20.98
CA GLN A 194 2.45 12.09 21.16
C GLN A 194 1.93 12.67 19.83
N CYS A 195 2.47 12.28 18.67
CA CYS A 195 1.90 12.71 17.41
C CYS A 195 0.55 11.99 17.16
N HIS A 196 -0.30 12.59 16.33
CA HIS A 196 -1.63 12.07 16.00
C HIS A 196 -1.58 10.58 15.60
N LYS A 197 -0.64 10.21 14.73
CA LYS A 197 -0.49 8.82 14.26
C LYS A 197 -0.06 7.84 15.37
N CYS A 198 0.73 8.27 16.35
CA CYS A 198 1.06 7.43 17.49
C CYS A 198 -0.15 7.24 18.42
N ILE A 199 -0.93 8.30 18.67
CA ILE A 199 -2.14 8.25 19.50
C ILE A 199 -3.19 7.36 18.84
N GLU A 200 -3.46 7.59 17.55
CA GLU A 200 -4.38 6.79 16.73
C GLU A 200 -4.02 5.30 16.76
N TYR A 201 -2.75 4.95 16.53
CA TYR A 201 -2.30 3.57 16.54
C TYR A 201 -2.41 2.92 17.93
N ALA A 202 -2.08 3.67 18.99
CA ALA A 202 -2.22 3.17 20.38
C ALA A 202 -3.69 2.92 20.73
N ALA A 203 -4.60 3.83 20.37
CA ALA A 203 -6.04 3.68 20.55
C ALA A 203 -6.57 2.45 19.79
N ALA A 204 -6.22 2.33 18.52
CA ALA A 204 -6.62 1.19 17.69
C ALA A 204 -6.11 -0.15 18.25
N LYS A 205 -4.88 -0.18 18.76
CA LYS A 205 -4.30 -1.36 19.41
C LYS A 205 -5.07 -1.76 20.70
N ASN A 206 -5.50 -0.79 21.48
CA ASN A 206 -6.27 -1.04 22.70
C ASN A 206 -7.66 -1.62 22.39
N THR A 207 -8.25 -1.24 21.27
CA THR A 207 -9.56 -1.76 20.83
C THR A 207 -9.46 -3.05 20.03
N ALA A 208 -8.28 -3.37 19.48
CA ALA A 208 -8.05 -4.55 18.63
C ALA A 208 -8.40 -5.87 19.33
N ARG A 209 -8.30 -5.96 20.67
CA ARG A 209 -8.70 -7.16 21.42
C ARG A 209 -10.19 -7.46 21.26
N ARG A 210 -11.03 -6.40 21.21
CA ARG A 210 -12.47 -6.55 20.96
C ARG A 210 -12.74 -6.92 19.50
N ALA A 211 -12.05 -6.26 18.57
CA ALA A 211 -12.13 -6.59 17.15
C ALA A 211 -11.71 -8.04 16.88
N LYS A 212 -10.62 -8.51 17.52
CA LYS A 212 -10.20 -9.91 17.42
C LYS A 212 -11.28 -10.88 17.84
N LYS A 213 -12.00 -10.60 18.92
CA LYS A 213 -13.11 -11.43 19.38
C LYS A 213 -14.20 -11.53 18.31
N LYS A 214 -14.63 -10.39 17.75
CA LYS A 214 -15.62 -10.33 16.68
C LYS A 214 -15.19 -11.08 15.40
N ILE A 215 -13.91 -10.99 15.03
CA ILE A 215 -13.35 -11.73 13.90
C ILE A 215 -13.45 -13.24 14.15
N GLN A 216 -13.09 -13.69 15.36
CA GLN A 216 -13.17 -15.11 15.73
C GLN A 216 -14.61 -15.63 15.78
N GLU A 217 -15.57 -14.78 16.11
CA GLU A 217 -17.00 -15.07 16.13
C GLU A 217 -17.66 -15.00 14.74
N GLY A 218 -16.89 -14.62 13.69
CA GLY A 218 -17.40 -14.52 12.32
C GLY A 218 -18.21 -13.25 12.02
N GLU A 219 -18.26 -12.29 12.96
CA GLU A 219 -18.99 -11.04 12.79
C GLU A 219 -18.30 -10.02 11.86
N ILE A 220 -17.00 -10.20 11.64
CA ILE A 220 -16.20 -9.33 10.75
C ILE A 220 -15.58 -10.21 9.67
N TYR A 221 -16.13 -10.14 8.49
CA TYR A 221 -15.52 -10.63 7.27
C TYR A 221 -15.11 -9.42 6.44
N GLY A 222 -13.85 -9.34 6.07
CA GLY A 222 -13.45 -8.38 5.06
C GLY A 222 -14.23 -8.67 3.78
N HIS A 223 -15.17 -7.81 3.42
CA HIS A 223 -16.01 -7.97 2.23
C HIS A 223 -15.21 -8.16 0.92
N GLY A 224 -13.92 -7.89 0.93
CA GLY A 224 -13.02 -8.16 -0.19
C GLY A 224 -12.44 -9.59 -0.25
N LEU A 225 -12.78 -10.48 0.69
CA LEU A 225 -12.25 -11.85 0.73
C LEU A 225 -13.22 -12.90 0.18
N GLN A 226 -14.48 -12.53 -0.05
CA GLN A 226 -15.53 -13.48 -0.50
C GLN A 226 -15.87 -13.36 -1.99
N ASP A 227 -15.55 -12.24 -2.64
CA ASP A 227 -16.01 -11.95 -4.01
C ASP A 227 -14.90 -12.01 -5.06
N MET A 228 -13.75 -12.70 -4.77
CA MET A 228 -12.70 -12.92 -5.78
C MET A 228 -12.30 -14.37 -5.90
#